data_e117588cd541c48f7878e68013c9853f
#
_entry.id   e117588cd541c48f7878e68013c9853f
#
_cell.length_a   1.000
_cell.length_b   1.000
_cell.length_c   1.000
_cell.angle_alpha   90.00
_cell.angle_beta   90.00
_cell.angle_gamma   90.00
#
_symmetry.space_group_name_H-M   'P 1'
#
loop_
_entity.id
_entity.type
_entity.pdbx_description
1 polymer ?
#
loop_
_entity_poly.entity_id
_entity_poly.type
_entity_poly.pdbx_seq_one_letter_code
_entity_poly.pdbx_strand_id
1 'polypeptide(L)'
;MALVIGRRGQTLDSLQYLLSLVVNKDSDNYTRVVLDTEDYRNKREASLEKLANKLAYKVKKTRKEVVLEPMNPYERRIIHASLQNNKYVSTRSEGEDPNRKVVIYLK
;
A
#
# COMPACT_ATOMS: atom_id res chain seq x y z
N MET A 1 14.46 7.70 -11.73
CA MET A 1 14.78 6.29 -11.73
C MET A 1 13.57 5.43 -12.04
N ALA A 2 13.72 4.58 -13.05
CA ALA A 2 12.63 3.75 -13.51
C ALA A 2 12.16 2.72 -12.47
N LEU A 3 13.03 2.37 -11.56
CA LEU A 3 12.71 1.41 -10.51
C LEU A 3 11.54 1.77 -9.63
N VAL A 4 11.32 3.06 -9.51
CA VAL A 4 10.32 3.56 -8.59
C VAL A 4 8.92 3.28 -9.09
N ILE A 5 8.83 2.94 -10.34
CA ILE A 5 7.54 2.88 -10.97
C ILE A 5 6.90 1.54 -10.76
N GLY A 6 5.74 1.59 -10.22
CA GLY A 6 4.76 0.66 -10.54
C GLY A 6 4.49 -0.50 -9.63
N ARG A 7 5.41 -1.03 -8.95
CA ARG A 7 5.15 -2.28 -8.25
C ARG A 7 5.21 -2.13 -6.74
N ARG A 8 4.20 -1.63 -6.17
CA ARG A 8 3.87 -1.61 -4.74
C ARG A 8 4.98 -2.06 -3.77
N GLY A 9 4.82 -3.22 -3.13
CA GLY A 9 5.82 -3.77 -2.24
C GLY A 9 7.17 -3.97 -2.89
N GLN A 10 7.19 -4.37 -4.15
CA GLN A 10 8.44 -4.52 -4.90
C GLN A 10 9.15 -3.20 -5.11
N THR A 11 8.42 -2.11 -5.27
CA THR A 11 9.00 -0.78 -5.38
C THR A 11 9.73 -0.39 -4.11
N LEU A 12 9.13 -0.63 -2.94
CA LEU A 12 9.79 -0.35 -1.67
C LEU A 12 11.01 -1.22 -1.44
N ASP A 13 10.94 -2.49 -1.80
CA ASP A 13 12.07 -3.41 -1.68
C ASP A 13 13.23 -2.94 -2.57
N SER A 14 12.93 -2.48 -3.77
CA SER A 14 13.94 -1.94 -4.69
C SER A 14 14.60 -0.69 -4.12
N LEU A 15 13.82 0.18 -3.48
CA LEU A 15 14.36 1.37 -2.84
C LEU A 15 15.27 1.02 -1.66
N GLN A 16 14.92 0.02 -0.87
CA GLN A 16 15.76 -0.45 0.22
C GLN A 16 17.07 -1.03 -0.28
N TYR A 17 17.03 -1.76 -1.38
CA TYR A 17 18.25 -2.28 -2.00
C TYR A 17 19.15 -1.14 -2.46
N LEU A 18 18.59 -0.12 -3.11
CA LEU A 18 19.34 1.05 -3.54
C LEU A 18 19.96 1.79 -2.34
N LEU A 19 19.22 1.87 -1.23
CA LEU A 19 19.74 2.45 0.00
C LEU A 19 21.01 1.75 0.46
N SER A 20 21.02 0.44 0.49
CA SER A 20 22.18 -0.31 0.92
C SER A 20 23.39 -0.12 0.01
N LEU A 21 23.17 0.09 -1.28
CA LEU A 21 24.25 0.41 -2.23
C LEU A 21 24.81 1.81 -2.02
N VAL A 22 23.93 2.77 -1.79
CA VAL A 22 24.29 4.19 -1.67
C VAL A 22 25.06 4.47 -0.37
N VAL A 23 24.73 3.78 0.71
CA VAL A 23 25.42 3.94 2.00
C VAL A 23 26.92 3.81 1.87
N ASN A 24 27.39 2.96 0.98
CA ASN A 24 28.81 2.70 0.79
C ASN A 24 29.51 3.66 -0.15
N LYS A 25 28.78 4.63 -0.72
CA LYS A 25 29.32 5.53 -1.74
C LYS A 25 29.33 6.99 -1.33
N ASP A 26 28.17 7.53 -0.94
CA ASP A 26 27.99 8.96 -0.77
C ASP A 26 26.84 9.23 0.20
N SER A 27 27.13 9.93 1.28
CA SER A 27 26.12 10.22 2.31
C SER A 27 25.03 11.17 1.81
N ASP A 28 25.36 12.09 0.88
CA ASP A 28 24.35 13.00 0.33
C ASP A 28 23.34 12.24 -0.52
N ASN A 29 23.80 11.31 -1.33
CA ASN A 29 22.91 10.44 -2.10
C ASN A 29 22.08 9.54 -1.20
N TYR A 30 22.68 9.05 -0.14
CA TYR A 30 21.98 8.25 0.86
C TYR A 30 20.80 9.03 1.46
N THR A 31 21.06 10.26 1.89
CA THR A 31 20.02 11.12 2.47
C THR A 31 18.89 11.37 1.48
N ARG A 32 19.24 11.63 0.23
CA ARG A 32 18.22 11.85 -0.81
C ARG A 32 17.34 10.62 -1.01
N VAL A 33 17.93 9.45 -1.08
CA VAL A 33 17.17 8.21 -1.27
C VAL A 33 16.24 7.94 -0.09
N VAL A 34 16.69 8.21 1.14
CA VAL A 34 15.84 8.07 2.34
C VAL A 34 14.63 9.01 2.27
N LEU A 35 14.85 10.27 1.90
CA LEU A 35 13.76 11.24 1.77
C LEU A 35 12.78 10.84 0.68
N ASP A 36 13.28 10.36 -0.45
CA ASP A 36 12.43 9.90 -1.54
C ASP A 36 11.60 8.68 -1.12
N THR A 37 12.16 7.79 -0.34
CA THR A 37 11.46 6.62 0.18
C THR A 37 10.34 7.03 1.13
N GLU A 38 10.60 7.97 2.03
CA GLU A 38 9.58 8.48 2.95
C GLU A 38 8.46 9.18 2.21
N ASP A 39 8.80 10.00 1.22
CA ASP A 39 7.80 10.68 0.40
C ASP A 39 6.94 9.66 -0.37
N TYR A 40 7.54 8.64 -0.93
CA TYR A 40 6.82 7.57 -1.60
C TYR A 40 5.83 6.88 -0.65
N ARG A 41 6.27 6.54 0.57
CA ARG A 41 5.43 5.89 1.57
C ARG A 41 4.24 6.76 1.93
N ASN A 42 4.46 8.04 2.16
CA ASN A 42 3.40 8.99 2.53
C ASN A 42 2.38 9.12 1.41
N LYS A 43 2.84 9.25 0.18
CA LYS A 43 1.96 9.35 -0.97
C LYS A 43 1.19 8.05 -1.20
N ARG A 44 1.85 6.91 -1.03
CA ARG A 44 1.20 5.60 -1.19
C ARG A 44 0.14 5.39 -0.11
N GLU A 45 0.43 5.76 1.12
CA GLU A 45 -0.53 5.69 2.21
C GLU A 45 -1.79 6.52 1.91
N ALA A 46 -1.60 7.77 1.49
CA ALA A 46 -2.72 8.63 1.10
C ALA A 46 -3.52 8.05 -0.06
N SER A 47 -2.85 7.48 -1.05
CA SER A 47 -3.50 6.84 -2.19
C SER A 47 -4.32 5.63 -1.78
N LEU A 48 -3.79 4.82 -0.86
CA LEU A 48 -4.49 3.64 -0.37
C LEU A 48 -5.69 4.02 0.48
N GLU A 49 -5.60 5.06 1.28
CA GLU A 49 -6.73 5.57 2.05
C GLU A 49 -7.86 6.04 1.12
N LYS A 50 -7.53 6.79 0.09
CA LYS A 50 -8.51 7.23 -0.91
C LYS A 50 -9.15 6.05 -1.63
N LEU A 51 -8.34 5.07 -2.02
CA LEU A 51 -8.83 3.87 -2.69
C LEU A 51 -9.78 3.09 -1.77
N ALA A 52 -9.40 2.91 -0.51
CA ALA A 52 -10.22 2.21 0.46
C ALA A 52 -11.59 2.88 0.62
N ASN A 53 -11.62 4.18 0.80
CA ASN A 53 -12.86 4.92 0.95
C ASN A 53 -13.72 4.89 -0.31
N LYS A 54 -13.10 5.01 -1.47
CA LYS A 54 -13.80 4.93 -2.75
C LYS A 54 -14.44 3.55 -2.95
N LEU A 55 -13.70 2.48 -2.66
CA LEU A 55 -14.22 1.13 -2.81
C LEU A 55 -15.26 0.80 -1.75
N ALA A 56 -15.12 1.32 -0.54
CA ALA A 56 -16.13 1.17 0.50
C ALA A 56 -17.46 1.78 0.07
N TYR A 57 -17.42 2.95 -0.53
CA TYR A 57 -18.62 3.59 -1.07
C TYR A 57 -19.25 2.74 -2.17
N LYS A 58 -18.41 2.18 -3.04
CA LYS A 58 -18.87 1.30 -4.11
C LYS A 58 -19.56 0.04 -3.55
N VAL A 59 -18.97 -0.58 -2.55
CA VAL A 59 -19.53 -1.76 -1.88
C VAL A 59 -20.88 -1.42 -1.24
N LYS A 60 -20.96 -0.28 -0.59
CA LYS A 60 -22.20 0.20 0.01
C LYS A 60 -23.30 0.35 -1.03
N LYS A 61 -22.97 0.92 -2.18
CA LYS A 61 -23.91 1.17 -3.25
C LYS A 61 -24.36 -0.09 -3.98
N THR A 62 -23.40 -0.92 -4.36
CA THR A 62 -23.66 -2.10 -5.19
C THR A 62 -24.04 -3.33 -4.35
N ARG A 63 -23.72 -3.32 -3.06
CA ARG A 63 -23.91 -4.43 -2.13
C ARG A 63 -23.12 -5.69 -2.53
N LYS A 64 -22.05 -5.50 -3.30
CA LYS A 64 -21.16 -6.59 -3.73
C LYS A 64 -19.79 -6.35 -3.16
N GLU A 65 -19.15 -7.42 -2.70
CA GLU A 65 -17.78 -7.32 -2.21
C GLU A 65 -16.82 -6.95 -3.33
N VAL A 66 -15.74 -6.28 -2.97
CA VAL A 66 -14.67 -5.90 -3.88
C VAL A 66 -13.37 -6.54 -3.39
N VAL A 67 -12.68 -7.20 -4.31
CA VAL A 67 -11.39 -7.83 -4.05
C VAL A 67 -10.30 -6.92 -4.61
N LEU A 68 -9.39 -6.49 -3.76
CA LEU A 68 -8.28 -5.65 -4.19
C LEU A 68 -7.14 -6.50 -4.75
N GLU A 69 -6.19 -5.84 -5.39
CA GLU A 69 -4.99 -6.51 -5.86
C GLU A 69 -4.13 -6.98 -4.68
N PRO A 70 -3.30 -8.02 -4.88
CA PRO A 70 -2.37 -8.44 -3.83
C PRO A 70 -1.48 -7.30 -3.36
N MET A 71 -1.28 -7.22 -2.06
CA MET A 71 -0.51 -6.16 -1.41
C MET A 71 0.39 -6.75 -0.33
N ASN A 72 1.44 -6.03 0.03
CA ASN A 72 2.29 -6.41 1.15
C ASN A 72 1.56 -6.16 2.49
N PRO A 73 2.05 -6.72 3.61
CA PRO A 73 1.38 -6.57 4.90
C PRO A 73 1.19 -5.11 5.34
N TYR A 74 2.14 -4.25 5.03
CA TYR A 74 2.08 -2.83 5.37
C TYR A 74 0.91 -2.15 4.66
N GLU A 75 0.76 -2.39 3.38
CA GLU A 75 -0.32 -1.80 2.58
C GLU A 75 -1.69 -2.35 2.98
N ARG A 76 -1.78 -3.65 3.25
CA ARG A 76 -3.04 -4.25 3.73
C ARG A 76 -3.48 -3.63 5.05
N ARG A 77 -2.53 -3.34 5.93
CA ARG A 77 -2.82 -2.69 7.22
C ARG A 77 -3.42 -1.31 7.03
N ILE A 78 -2.93 -0.55 6.06
CA ILE A 78 -3.47 0.78 5.75
C ILE A 78 -4.94 0.68 5.35
N ILE A 79 -5.28 -0.27 4.48
CA ILE A 79 -6.66 -0.48 4.05
C ILE A 79 -7.55 -0.86 5.23
N HIS A 80 -7.13 -1.81 6.05
CA HIS A 80 -7.90 -2.22 7.23
C HIS A 80 -8.11 -1.06 8.20
N ALA A 81 -7.07 -0.28 8.47
CA ALA A 81 -7.16 0.86 9.37
C ALA A 81 -8.08 1.94 8.84
N SER A 82 -8.03 2.21 7.54
CA SER A 82 -8.89 3.22 6.90
C SER A 82 -10.37 2.90 7.02
N LEU A 83 -10.72 1.63 7.06
CA LEU A 83 -12.12 1.19 7.09
C LEU A 83 -12.55 0.62 8.43
N GLN A 84 -11.68 0.63 9.43
CA GLN A 84 -11.95 0.05 10.75
C GLN A 84 -13.22 0.58 11.40
N ASN A 85 -13.47 1.88 11.26
CA ASN A 85 -14.62 2.55 11.87
C ASN A 85 -15.78 2.77 10.89
N ASN A 86 -15.73 2.16 9.72
CA ASN A 86 -16.80 2.31 8.75
C ASN A 86 -18.05 1.56 9.21
N LYS A 87 -19.20 2.23 9.10
CA LYS A 87 -20.47 1.66 9.56
C LYS A 87 -21.07 0.64 8.60
N TYR A 88 -20.69 0.70 7.35
CA TYR A 88 -21.36 -0.05 6.28
C TYR A 88 -20.57 -1.22 5.75
N VAL A 89 -19.25 -1.13 5.83
CA VAL A 89 -18.37 -2.15 5.26
C VAL A 89 -17.37 -2.66 6.29
N SER A 90 -16.87 -3.85 6.05
CA SER A 90 -15.78 -4.45 6.80
C SER A 90 -14.72 -4.96 5.83
N THR A 91 -13.59 -5.39 6.36
CA THR A 91 -12.49 -5.87 5.55
C THR A 91 -11.95 -7.18 6.10
N ARG A 92 -11.46 -8.02 5.20
CA ARG A 92 -10.73 -9.23 5.57
C ARG A 92 -9.58 -9.45 4.60
N SER A 93 -8.58 -10.20 5.01
CA SER A 93 -7.48 -10.59 4.13
C SER A 93 -7.66 -12.03 3.69
N GLU A 94 -7.40 -12.32 2.43
CA GLU A 94 -7.50 -13.66 1.87
C GLU A 94 -6.23 -14.01 1.10
N GLY A 95 -5.93 -15.31 1.04
CA GLY A 95 -4.78 -15.82 0.31
C GLY A 95 -3.53 -15.89 1.16
N GLU A 96 -2.44 -16.27 0.53
CA GLU A 96 -1.12 -16.40 1.16
C GLU A 96 -0.12 -15.47 0.50
N ASP A 97 0.84 -14.96 1.28
CA ASP A 97 1.91 -14.14 0.72
C ASP A 97 2.68 -14.93 -0.34
N PRO A 98 3.11 -14.29 -1.43
CA PRO A 98 3.01 -12.86 -1.73
C PRO A 98 1.69 -12.42 -2.35
N ASN A 99 0.73 -13.31 -2.51
CA ASN A 99 -0.53 -13.04 -3.23
C ASN A 99 -1.69 -12.71 -2.30
N ARG A 100 -1.41 -12.41 -1.03
CA ARG A 100 -2.45 -12.06 -0.07
C ARG A 100 -3.06 -10.71 -0.38
N LYS A 101 -4.39 -10.64 -0.36
CA LYS A 101 -5.15 -9.47 -0.76
C LYS A 101 -6.24 -9.14 0.25
N VAL A 102 -6.75 -7.93 0.17
CA VAL A 102 -7.83 -7.44 1.02
C VAL A 102 -9.15 -7.53 0.26
N VAL A 103 -10.20 -7.95 0.96
CA VAL A 103 -11.57 -7.95 0.44
C VAL A 103 -12.39 -6.99 1.29
N ILE A 104 -13.09 -6.08 0.64
CA ILE A 104 -14.03 -5.14 1.28
C ILE A 104 -15.43 -5.68 1.04
N TYR A 105 -16.18 -5.88 2.11
CA TYR A 105 -17.51 -6.46 2.00
C TYR A 105 -18.51 -5.70 2.89
N LEU A 106 -19.77 -5.84 2.57
CA LEU A 106 -20.85 -5.20 3.31
C LEU A 106 -21.06 -5.91 4.65
N LYS A 107 -21.18 -5.10 5.71
CA LYS A 107 -21.48 -5.65 7.05
C LYS A 107 -22.85 -6.30 7.12
#